data_f598666c206980ad80bfee62ddae73f3
#
_entry.id   f598666c206980ad80bfee62ddae73f3
#
_cell.length_a   1.000
_cell.length_b   1.000
_cell.length_c   1.000
_cell.angle_alpha   90.00
_cell.angle_beta   90.00
_cell.angle_gamma   90.00
#
_symmetry.space_group_name_H-M   'P 1'
#
loop_
_entity.id
_entity.type
_entity.pdbx_description
1 polymer ?
#
loop_
_entity_poly.entity_id
_entity_poly.type
_entity_poly.pdbx_seq_one_letter_code
_entity_poly.pdbx_strand_id
1 'polypeptide(L)'
;TQPVRAYLGQPEFEAAASDNQIALQITVPLFEGFERTYQVRQAEAQAALQGEVLIEAQQNARLDIWESYQALLAAMQNFQSHDSVLNIAHRLMVATDSRYKLGVGSMLELLNVQSSLAAAKRQRLQALMEWRTSRARLAATFGRLEIGEAY
;
A
#
# COMPACT_ATOMS: atom_id res chain seq x y z
N THR A 1 93.83 -27.48 -15.77
CA THR A 1 93.89 -27.61 -14.28
C THR A 1 92.83 -26.80 -13.63
N GLN A 2 91.71 -27.46 -13.28
CA GLN A 2 90.69 -26.86 -12.47
C GLN A 2 90.91 -27.21 -10.99
N PRO A 3 90.78 -26.25 -10.07
CA PRO A 3 90.84 -26.58 -8.63
C PRO A 3 89.51 -27.19 -8.18
N VAL A 4 89.65 -28.33 -7.51
CA VAL A 4 88.54 -29.00 -6.80
C VAL A 4 88.15 -28.12 -5.62
N ARG A 5 86.93 -27.56 -5.69
CA ARG A 5 86.34 -26.97 -4.50
C ARG A 5 85.63 -28.04 -3.70
N ALA A 6 86.12 -28.30 -2.52
CA ALA A 6 85.45 -29.09 -1.55
C ALA A 6 84.13 -28.42 -1.12
N TYR A 7 83.05 -29.06 -1.39
CA TYR A 7 81.74 -28.66 -0.81
C TYR A 7 81.67 -29.12 0.64
N LEU A 8 81.94 -28.18 1.54
CA LEU A 8 81.55 -28.39 2.90
C LEU A 8 80.07 -28.08 2.95
N GLY A 9 79.28 -29.11 3.17
CA GLY A 9 77.83 -28.98 3.35
C GLY A 9 77.53 -28.10 4.59
N GLN A 10 77.02 -26.91 4.34
CA GLN A 10 76.38 -26.15 5.39
C GLN A 10 74.92 -26.63 5.44
N PRO A 11 74.39 -26.93 6.65
CA PRO A 11 72.97 -27.21 6.73
C PRO A 11 72.21 -25.90 6.40
N GLU A 12 71.41 -25.96 5.35
CA GLU A 12 70.40 -24.93 5.08
C GLU A 12 69.38 -25.00 6.19
N PHE A 13 69.47 -24.09 7.16
CA PHE A 13 68.39 -23.82 8.04
C PHE A 13 67.37 -22.95 7.28
N GLU A 14 66.35 -23.58 6.70
CA GLU A 14 65.11 -22.90 6.33
C GLU A 14 64.46 -22.42 7.64
N ALA A 15 64.82 -21.25 8.05
CA ALA A 15 64.07 -20.54 9.06
C ALA A 15 62.80 -20.06 8.37
N ALA A 16 61.71 -20.85 8.48
CA ALA A 16 60.39 -20.34 8.17
C ALA A 16 60.03 -19.27 9.22
N ALA A 17 60.45 -18.05 8.97
CA ALA A 17 60.04 -16.88 9.73
C ALA A 17 58.57 -16.58 9.34
N SER A 18 57.61 -17.04 10.13
CA SER A 18 56.25 -16.54 10.08
C SER A 18 56.24 -15.14 10.69
N ASP A 19 56.34 -14.13 9.86
CA ASP A 19 56.23 -12.72 10.24
C ASP A 19 54.78 -12.37 10.42
N ASN A 20 54.24 -12.40 11.64
CA ASN A 20 52.91 -11.95 12.00
C ASN A 20 52.98 -10.48 12.39
N GLN A 21 52.68 -9.60 11.46
CA GLN A 21 52.70 -8.17 11.69
C GLN A 21 51.27 -7.68 11.97
N ILE A 22 51.05 -7.15 13.19
CA ILE A 22 49.83 -6.44 13.55
C ILE A 22 50.16 -4.96 13.57
N ALA A 23 49.61 -4.20 12.60
CA ALA A 23 49.80 -2.77 12.52
C ALA A 23 48.50 -2.03 12.89
N LEU A 24 48.56 -1.09 13.85
CA LEU A 24 47.49 -0.12 14.15
C LEU A 24 47.88 1.20 13.51
N GLN A 25 47.15 1.63 12.49
CA GLN A 25 47.36 2.88 11.82
C GLN A 25 46.30 3.90 12.26
N ILE A 26 46.71 5.01 12.88
CA ILE A 26 45.83 6.12 13.24
C ILE A 26 46.20 7.28 12.32
N THR A 27 45.27 7.67 11.43
CA THR A 27 45.46 8.80 10.53
C THR A 27 44.62 9.97 11.06
N VAL A 28 45.29 11.04 11.48
CA VAL A 28 44.65 12.28 11.93
C VAL A 28 44.93 13.39 10.90
N PRO A 29 43.97 13.76 10.06
CA PRO A 29 44.14 14.88 9.14
C PRO A 29 44.16 16.19 9.92
N LEU A 30 45.24 16.96 9.76
CA LEU A 30 45.42 18.25 10.45
C LEU A 30 44.72 19.41 9.76
N PHE A 31 44.44 19.30 8.47
CA PHE A 31 43.73 20.32 7.69
C PHE A 31 43.04 19.68 6.47
N GLU A 32 41.71 19.74 6.43
CA GLU A 32 40.87 19.21 5.36
C GLU A 32 40.04 20.29 4.63
N GLY A 33 40.54 21.56 4.61
CA GLY A 33 39.88 22.63 3.87
C GLY A 33 38.38 22.83 4.21
N PHE A 34 38.01 22.67 5.49
CA PHE A 34 36.61 22.73 5.97
C PHE A 34 35.69 21.59 5.48
N GLU A 35 36.22 20.57 4.83
CA GLU A 35 35.41 19.44 4.30
C GLU A 35 34.54 18.84 5.39
N ARG A 36 35.05 18.54 6.57
CA ARG A 36 34.32 18.01 7.70
C ARG A 36 33.17 18.93 8.14
N THR A 37 33.36 20.25 8.11
CA THR A 37 32.32 21.22 8.45
C THR A 37 31.15 21.17 7.44
N TYR A 38 31.49 21.07 6.16
CA TYR A 38 30.45 20.95 5.11
C TYR A 38 29.75 19.59 5.13
N GLN A 39 30.46 18.51 5.45
CA GLN A 39 29.86 17.18 5.65
C GLN A 39 28.86 17.18 6.80
N VAL A 40 29.18 17.82 7.93
CA VAL A 40 28.23 17.95 9.06
C VAL A 40 26.99 18.75 8.64
N ARG A 41 27.19 19.91 7.99
CA ARG A 41 26.04 20.72 7.48
C ARG A 41 25.19 19.96 6.46
N GLN A 42 25.83 19.17 5.60
CA GLN A 42 25.11 18.31 4.67
C GLN A 42 24.27 17.26 5.40
N ALA A 43 24.84 16.60 6.41
CA ALA A 43 24.13 15.63 7.23
C ALA A 43 22.95 16.25 8.00
N GLU A 44 23.16 17.46 8.57
CA GLU A 44 22.10 18.23 9.24
C GLU A 44 20.97 18.61 8.26
N ALA A 45 21.30 19.07 7.05
CA ALA A 45 20.32 19.39 6.03
C ALA A 45 19.56 18.15 5.56
N GLN A 46 20.22 17.00 5.43
CA GLN A 46 19.58 15.73 5.13
C GLN A 46 18.64 15.28 6.25
N ALA A 47 19.03 15.45 7.51
CA ALA A 47 18.17 15.12 8.65
C ALA A 47 16.92 16.03 8.69
N ALA A 48 17.08 17.32 8.42
CA ALA A 48 15.97 18.27 8.30
C ALA A 48 15.03 17.87 7.15
N LEU A 49 15.56 17.53 5.98
CA LEU A 49 14.79 17.04 4.83
C LEU A 49 13.95 15.80 5.20
N GLN A 50 14.54 14.83 5.90
CA GLN A 50 13.81 13.63 6.35
C GLN A 50 12.71 13.98 7.35
N GLY A 51 12.91 15.00 8.18
CA GLY A 51 11.87 15.54 9.06
C GLY A 51 10.68 16.09 8.29
N GLU A 52 10.91 16.87 7.24
CA GLU A 52 9.84 17.40 6.39
C GLU A 52 9.11 16.28 5.60
N VAL A 53 9.84 15.30 5.08
CA VAL A 53 9.24 14.12 4.42
C VAL A 53 8.33 13.33 5.38
N LEU A 54 8.72 13.21 6.66
CA LEU A 54 7.86 12.58 7.67
C LEU A 54 6.57 13.38 7.90
N ILE A 55 6.68 14.71 7.98
CA ILE A 55 5.50 15.59 8.14
C ILE A 55 4.56 15.46 6.94
N GLU A 56 5.09 15.48 5.74
CA GLU A 56 4.33 15.26 4.50
C GLU A 56 3.63 13.90 4.50
N ALA A 57 4.34 12.83 4.84
CA ALA A 57 3.77 11.49 4.93
C ALA A 57 2.62 11.42 5.96
N GLN A 58 2.75 12.09 7.11
CA GLN A 58 1.69 12.18 8.11
C GLN A 58 0.47 12.95 7.61
N GLN A 59 0.68 14.04 6.85
CA GLN A 59 -0.42 14.81 6.27
C GLN A 59 -1.17 14.00 5.21
N ASN A 60 -0.44 13.31 4.33
CA ASN A 60 -1.02 12.43 3.31
C ASN A 60 -1.82 11.28 3.95
N ALA A 61 -1.29 10.64 4.99
CA ALA A 61 -2.02 9.59 5.70
C ALA A 61 -3.33 10.11 6.34
N ARG A 62 -3.33 11.32 6.90
CA ARG A 62 -4.56 11.94 7.44
C ARG A 62 -5.58 12.23 6.34
N LEU A 63 -5.12 12.71 5.19
CA LEU A 63 -5.97 12.97 4.03
C LEU A 63 -6.61 11.69 3.51
N ASP A 64 -5.81 10.63 3.33
CA ASP A 64 -6.27 9.32 2.86
C ASP A 64 -7.35 8.72 3.78
N ILE A 65 -7.16 8.84 5.10
CA ILE A 65 -8.16 8.41 6.09
C ILE A 65 -9.46 9.21 5.93
N TRP A 66 -9.34 10.53 5.81
CA TRP A 66 -10.51 11.41 5.68
C TRP A 66 -11.28 11.13 4.39
N GLU A 67 -10.58 11.00 3.26
CA GLU A 67 -11.18 10.65 1.97
C GLU A 67 -11.86 9.28 2.00
N SER A 68 -11.21 8.27 2.57
CA SER A 68 -11.78 6.92 2.70
C SER A 68 -13.03 6.92 3.57
N TYR A 69 -13.06 7.74 4.63
CA TYR A 69 -14.21 7.89 5.50
C TYR A 69 -15.39 8.56 4.77
N GLN A 70 -15.14 9.65 4.03
CA GLN A 70 -16.17 10.33 3.24
C GLN A 70 -16.71 9.42 2.12
N ALA A 71 -15.84 8.66 1.47
CA ALA A 71 -16.25 7.69 0.47
C ALA A 71 -17.14 6.59 1.06
N LEU A 72 -16.86 6.11 2.27
CA LEU A 72 -17.71 5.15 2.97
C LEU A 72 -19.09 5.73 3.29
N LEU A 73 -19.16 6.96 3.79
CA LEU A 73 -20.44 7.62 4.09
C LEU A 73 -21.29 7.78 2.81
N ALA A 74 -20.69 8.25 1.72
CA ALA A 74 -21.36 8.40 0.45
C ALA A 74 -21.87 7.05 -0.09
N ALA A 75 -21.04 6.00 -0.04
CA ALA A 75 -21.44 4.66 -0.47
C ALA A 75 -22.58 4.08 0.38
N MET A 76 -22.61 4.36 1.69
CA MET A 76 -23.69 3.93 2.58
C MET A 76 -25.01 4.63 2.22
N GLN A 77 -25.00 5.95 2.00
CA GLN A 77 -26.19 6.69 1.57
C GLN A 77 -26.69 6.23 0.21
N ASN A 78 -25.78 5.95 -0.72
CA ASN A 78 -26.09 5.44 -2.05
C ASN A 78 -26.77 4.05 -1.95
N PHE A 79 -26.24 3.16 -1.12
CA PHE A 79 -26.86 1.84 -0.87
C PHE A 79 -28.27 1.96 -0.30
N GLN A 80 -28.50 2.83 0.69
CA GLN A 80 -29.81 3.07 1.27
C GLN A 80 -30.81 3.60 0.24
N SER A 81 -30.37 4.52 -0.62
CA SER A 81 -31.19 5.06 -1.70
C SER A 81 -31.61 3.99 -2.71
N HIS A 82 -30.68 3.15 -3.15
CA HIS A 82 -30.98 2.06 -4.09
C HIS A 82 -31.83 0.95 -3.45
N ASP A 83 -31.70 0.70 -2.15
CA ASP A 83 -32.59 -0.20 -1.43
C ASP A 83 -34.02 0.32 -1.42
N SER A 84 -34.20 1.62 -1.21
CA SER A 84 -35.52 2.29 -1.28
C SER A 84 -36.11 2.24 -2.68
N VAL A 85 -35.28 2.48 -3.74
CA VAL A 85 -35.71 2.36 -5.14
C VAL A 85 -36.14 0.93 -5.47
N LEU A 86 -35.42 -0.08 -5.02
CA LEU A 86 -35.80 -1.48 -5.22
C LEU A 86 -37.15 -1.80 -4.56
N ASN A 87 -37.40 -1.31 -3.35
CA ASN A 87 -38.67 -1.50 -2.66
C ASN A 87 -39.83 -0.84 -3.40
N ILE A 88 -39.64 0.33 -3.99
CA ILE A 88 -40.66 1.00 -4.83
C ILE A 88 -40.90 0.20 -6.11
N ALA A 89 -39.82 -0.19 -6.80
CA ALA A 89 -39.93 -0.98 -8.04
C ALA A 89 -40.64 -2.33 -7.81
N HIS A 90 -40.41 -2.97 -6.68
CA HIS A 90 -41.08 -4.20 -6.32
C HIS A 90 -42.57 -3.98 -6.09
N ARG A 91 -42.97 -2.93 -5.35
CA ARG A 91 -44.39 -2.59 -5.15
C ARG A 91 -45.08 -2.23 -6.46
N LEU A 92 -44.42 -1.51 -7.33
CA LEU A 92 -44.92 -1.15 -8.65
C LEU A 92 -45.15 -2.43 -9.50
N MET A 93 -44.21 -3.36 -9.46
CA MET A 93 -44.32 -4.64 -10.17
C MET A 93 -45.57 -5.43 -9.70
N VAL A 94 -45.79 -5.55 -8.39
CA VAL A 94 -46.96 -6.23 -7.83
C VAL A 94 -48.26 -5.57 -8.25
N ALA A 95 -48.33 -4.24 -8.19
CA ALA A 95 -49.52 -3.50 -8.61
C ALA A 95 -49.81 -3.64 -10.11
N THR A 96 -48.76 -3.57 -10.95
CA THR A 96 -48.92 -3.69 -12.41
C THR A 96 -49.31 -5.10 -12.81
N ASP A 97 -48.74 -6.13 -12.17
CA ASP A 97 -49.12 -7.55 -12.40
C ASP A 97 -50.58 -7.78 -12.04
N SER A 98 -51.04 -7.24 -10.91
CA SER A 98 -52.46 -7.32 -10.50
C SER A 98 -53.41 -6.66 -11.52
N ARG A 99 -53.08 -5.46 -12.01
CA ARG A 99 -53.85 -4.76 -13.05
C ARG A 99 -53.90 -5.56 -14.37
N TYR A 100 -52.77 -6.14 -14.78
CA TYR A 100 -52.71 -6.97 -15.97
C TYR A 100 -53.61 -8.21 -15.82
N LYS A 101 -53.56 -8.90 -14.70
CA LYS A 101 -54.42 -10.08 -14.43
C LYS A 101 -55.93 -9.77 -14.41
N LEU A 102 -56.30 -8.56 -13.99
CA LEU A 102 -57.68 -8.04 -14.03
C LEU A 102 -58.09 -7.52 -15.41
N GLY A 103 -57.23 -7.57 -16.41
CA GLY A 103 -57.51 -7.12 -17.77
C GLY A 103 -57.52 -5.60 -17.97
N VAL A 104 -57.08 -4.81 -16.94
CA VAL A 104 -57.05 -3.32 -17.00
C VAL A 104 -55.65 -2.75 -17.21
N GLY A 105 -54.63 -3.60 -17.34
CA GLY A 105 -53.26 -3.25 -17.63
C GLY A 105 -52.76 -3.79 -18.98
N SER A 106 -51.78 -3.12 -19.60
CA SER A 106 -51.18 -3.61 -20.84
C SER A 106 -49.96 -4.50 -20.59
N MET A 107 -49.72 -5.46 -21.49
CA MET A 107 -48.52 -6.32 -21.47
C MET A 107 -47.23 -5.47 -21.61
N LEU A 108 -47.26 -4.41 -22.40
CA LEU A 108 -46.12 -3.49 -22.56
C LEU A 108 -45.77 -2.79 -21.25
N GLU A 109 -46.78 -2.35 -20.49
CA GLU A 109 -46.57 -1.76 -19.16
C GLU A 109 -45.92 -2.76 -18.21
N LEU A 110 -46.40 -4.01 -18.19
CA LEU A 110 -45.83 -5.08 -17.36
C LEU A 110 -44.38 -5.38 -17.71
N LEU A 111 -44.01 -5.47 -19.01
CA LEU A 111 -42.65 -5.72 -19.45
C LEU A 111 -41.70 -4.54 -19.07
N ASN A 112 -42.18 -3.30 -19.20
CA ASN A 112 -41.39 -2.12 -18.80
C ASN A 112 -41.12 -2.10 -17.30
N VAL A 113 -42.10 -2.44 -16.47
CA VAL A 113 -41.95 -2.52 -15.03
C VAL A 113 -41.03 -3.68 -14.62
N GLN A 114 -41.12 -4.84 -15.29
CA GLN A 114 -40.17 -5.94 -15.09
C GLN A 114 -38.72 -5.54 -15.40
N SER A 115 -38.50 -4.82 -16.51
CA SER A 115 -37.20 -4.30 -16.88
C SER A 115 -36.68 -3.31 -15.83
N SER A 116 -37.54 -2.40 -15.34
CA SER A 116 -37.20 -1.44 -14.29
C SER A 116 -36.86 -2.13 -12.97
N LEU A 117 -37.57 -3.15 -12.56
CA LEU A 117 -37.26 -3.97 -11.39
C LEU A 117 -35.92 -4.70 -11.53
N ALA A 118 -35.63 -5.25 -12.71
CA ALA A 118 -34.35 -5.88 -12.98
C ALA A 118 -33.18 -4.87 -12.93
N ALA A 119 -33.39 -3.64 -13.42
CA ALA A 119 -32.42 -2.56 -13.31
C ALA A 119 -32.19 -2.13 -11.85
N ALA A 120 -33.25 -1.95 -11.07
CA ALA A 120 -33.16 -1.61 -9.66
C ALA A 120 -32.41 -2.68 -8.84
N LYS A 121 -32.62 -3.97 -9.12
CA LYS A 121 -31.88 -5.07 -8.50
C LYS A 121 -30.37 -4.98 -8.78
N ARG A 122 -30.00 -4.71 -10.04
CA ARG A 122 -28.58 -4.56 -10.42
C ARG A 122 -27.94 -3.35 -9.74
N GLN A 123 -28.62 -2.20 -9.74
CA GLN A 123 -28.12 -0.98 -9.10
C GLN A 123 -27.92 -1.15 -7.60
N ARG A 124 -28.87 -1.80 -6.91
CA ARG A 124 -28.70 -2.11 -5.48
C ARG A 124 -27.50 -3.03 -5.23
N LEU A 125 -27.29 -4.04 -6.06
CA LEU A 125 -26.15 -4.94 -5.93
C LEU A 125 -24.82 -4.19 -6.15
N GLN A 126 -24.74 -3.33 -7.14
CA GLN A 126 -23.58 -2.47 -7.37
C GLN A 126 -23.30 -1.56 -6.17
N ALA A 127 -24.31 -0.87 -5.65
CA ALA A 127 -24.18 -0.04 -4.46
C ALA A 127 -23.74 -0.82 -3.21
N LEU A 128 -24.21 -2.06 -3.05
CA LEU A 128 -23.76 -2.96 -1.98
C LEU A 128 -22.27 -3.29 -2.12
N MET A 129 -21.80 -3.57 -3.33
CA MET A 129 -20.39 -3.86 -3.59
C MET A 129 -19.51 -2.63 -3.34
N GLU A 130 -19.94 -1.45 -3.78
CA GLU A 130 -19.25 -0.17 -3.50
C GLU A 130 -19.14 0.10 -2.00
N TRP A 131 -20.21 -0.09 -1.26
CA TRP A 131 -20.21 0.06 0.19
C TRP A 131 -19.22 -0.90 0.87
N ARG A 132 -19.23 -2.19 0.49
CA ARG A 132 -18.30 -3.18 1.03
C ARG A 132 -16.84 -2.85 0.69
N THR A 133 -16.59 -2.43 -0.54
CA THR A 133 -15.24 -2.03 -1.00
C THR A 133 -14.74 -0.79 -0.25
N SER A 134 -15.60 0.22 -0.06
CA SER A 134 -15.25 1.43 0.70
C SER A 134 -14.97 1.11 2.17
N ARG A 135 -15.72 0.18 2.77
CA ARG A 135 -15.45 -0.31 4.13
C ARG A 135 -14.10 -1.01 4.23
N ALA A 136 -13.78 -1.88 3.26
CA ALA A 136 -12.48 -2.57 3.22
C ALA A 136 -11.32 -1.59 3.00
N ARG A 137 -11.51 -0.58 2.12
CA ARG A 137 -10.51 0.47 1.88
C ARG A 137 -10.24 1.27 3.16
N LEU A 138 -11.27 1.68 3.89
CA LEU A 138 -11.09 2.37 5.16
C LEU A 138 -10.35 1.49 6.18
N ALA A 139 -10.66 0.20 6.28
CA ALA A 139 -9.94 -0.72 7.15
C ALA A 139 -8.46 -0.84 6.76
N ALA A 140 -8.16 -0.83 5.45
CA ALA A 140 -6.79 -0.84 4.94
C ALA A 140 -6.01 0.41 5.33
N THR A 141 -6.61 1.61 5.26
CA THR A 141 -5.94 2.87 5.65
C THR A 141 -5.58 2.93 7.13
N PHE A 142 -6.32 2.20 7.98
CA PHE A 142 -5.97 2.03 9.40
C PHE A 142 -4.96 0.92 9.67
N GLY A 143 -4.47 0.21 8.65
CA GLY A 143 -3.57 -0.93 8.79
C GLY A 143 -4.25 -2.18 9.41
N ARG A 144 -5.57 -2.21 9.50
CA ARG A 144 -6.38 -3.31 10.03
C ARG A 144 -6.94 -4.19 8.92
N LEU A 145 -6.07 -4.76 8.11
CA LEU A 145 -6.45 -5.87 7.22
C LEU A 145 -6.27 -7.19 7.99
N GLU A 146 -7.05 -7.42 9.02
CA GLU A 146 -7.29 -8.77 9.51
C GLU A 146 -8.23 -9.47 8.51
N ILE A 147 -7.65 -10.35 7.71
CA ILE A 147 -8.34 -11.13 6.66
C ILE A 147 -9.37 -12.12 7.27
N GLY A 148 -9.60 -12.09 8.59
CA GLY A 148 -10.37 -13.09 9.34
C GLY A 148 -11.79 -12.70 9.77
N GLU A 149 -12.21 -11.43 9.74
CA GLU A 149 -13.51 -11.02 10.31
C GLU A 149 -14.47 -10.37 9.28
N ALA A 150 -14.42 -10.75 8.03
CA ALA A 150 -15.30 -10.21 6.98
C ALA A 150 -16.47 -11.14 6.64
N TYR A 151 -17.02 -11.88 7.64
CA TYR A 151 -18.27 -12.65 7.47
C TYR A 151 -19.37 -12.18 8.42
#